data_56728a95b00e8fad464acfcf911d3f20
#
_entry.id   56728a95b00e8fad464acfcf911d3f20
#
_cell.length_a   1.000
_cell.length_b   1.000
_cell.length_c   1.000
_cell.angle_alpha   90.00
_cell.angle_beta   90.00
_cell.angle_gamma   90.00
#
_symmetry.space_group_name_H-M   'P 1'
#
loop_
_entity.id
_entity.type
_entity.pdbx_description
1 polymer ?
#
loop_
_entity_poly.entity_id
_entity_poly.type
_entity_poly.pdbx_seq_one_letter_code
_entity_poly.pdbx_strand_id
1 'polypeptide(L)'
;MAVTKIWAIHDSVSRVVDYCTNPSKTKLSDLEQVLLYAADKEKTLDEGEQQYAVTGIGCRAESAAREMAAVQRRFGKAGGNVAYHAYQSFKTGEVTAEECHRIGVETARRLWGNDRQVLVATHFNTGTYHNHFVVNPVNMWTGKKLEAKYEVYYKLRDMSDRICKEHG
;
A
#
# COMPACT_ATOMS: atom_id res chain seq x y z
N MET A 1 9.44 13.49 -8.18
CA MET A 1 9.24 13.07 -6.78
C MET A 1 7.75 12.87 -6.50
N ALA A 2 7.43 11.88 -5.72
CA ALA A 2 6.03 11.56 -5.42
C ALA A 2 5.38 12.57 -4.46
N VAL A 3 4.08 12.76 -4.62
CA VAL A 3 3.24 13.47 -3.65
C VAL A 3 2.71 12.46 -2.65
N THR A 4 2.83 12.76 -1.37
CA THR A 4 2.41 11.87 -0.29
C THR A 4 1.39 12.52 0.63
N LYS A 5 0.47 11.71 1.18
CA LYS A 5 -0.54 12.14 2.14
C LYS A 5 -0.92 10.96 3.05
N ILE A 6 -1.30 11.24 4.28
CA ILE A 6 -1.78 10.24 5.24
C ILE A 6 -2.87 10.82 6.13
N TRP A 7 -3.90 10.03 6.44
CA TRP A 7 -5.00 10.43 7.33
C TRP A 7 -5.58 9.21 8.06
N ALA A 8 -6.24 9.47 9.19
CA ALA A 8 -6.85 8.43 10.02
C ALA A 8 -8.23 8.02 9.49
N ILE A 9 -8.55 6.74 9.63
CA ILE A 9 -9.86 6.15 9.33
C ILE A 9 -10.51 5.71 10.64
N HIS A 10 -11.74 6.14 10.87
CA HIS A 10 -12.49 5.89 12.11
C HIS A 10 -13.65 4.91 11.95
N ASP A 11 -14.13 4.66 10.73
CA ASP A 11 -15.34 3.88 10.49
C ASP A 11 -15.08 2.39 10.27
N SER A 12 -14.33 2.00 9.24
CA SER A 12 -14.14 0.60 8.89
C SER A 12 -12.85 0.33 8.13
N VAL A 13 -12.05 -0.61 8.63
CA VAL A 13 -10.89 -1.14 7.91
C VAL A 13 -11.34 -1.84 6.63
N SER A 14 -12.42 -2.63 6.69
CA SER A 14 -12.94 -3.36 5.55
C SER A 14 -13.30 -2.43 4.40
N ARG A 15 -13.95 -1.32 4.69
CA ARG A 15 -14.36 -0.33 3.68
C ARG A 15 -13.16 0.30 2.97
N VAL A 16 -12.12 0.69 3.70
CA VAL A 16 -10.93 1.30 3.08
C VAL A 16 -10.12 0.27 2.30
N VAL A 17 -10.03 -0.97 2.79
CA VAL A 17 -9.39 -2.07 2.06
C VAL A 17 -10.13 -2.34 0.75
N ASP A 18 -11.46 -2.44 0.77
CA ASP A 18 -12.27 -2.67 -0.43
C ASP A 18 -12.10 -1.57 -1.47
N TYR A 19 -12.05 -0.31 -1.03
CA TYR A 19 -11.78 0.81 -1.91
C TYR A 19 -10.39 0.71 -2.57
N CYS A 20 -9.36 0.44 -1.79
CA CYS A 20 -7.98 0.37 -2.28
C CYS A 20 -7.74 -0.83 -3.19
N THR A 21 -8.39 -1.95 -2.93
CA THR A 21 -8.21 -3.21 -3.68
C THR A 21 -9.22 -3.41 -4.81
N ASN A 22 -9.99 -2.39 -5.17
CA ASN A 22 -10.97 -2.48 -6.24
C ASN A 22 -10.31 -2.92 -7.55
N PRO A 23 -10.72 -4.07 -8.14
CA PRO A 23 -10.07 -4.62 -9.33
C PRO A 23 -10.06 -3.69 -10.53
N SER A 24 -11.08 -2.83 -10.68
CA SER A 24 -11.13 -1.86 -11.78
C SER A 24 -10.03 -0.79 -11.71
N LYS A 25 -9.43 -0.59 -10.54
CA LYS A 25 -8.38 0.41 -10.28
C LYS A 25 -6.97 -0.20 -10.22
N THR A 26 -6.88 -1.48 -9.84
CA THR A 26 -5.60 -2.15 -9.59
C THR A 26 -5.14 -3.03 -10.74
N LYS A 27 -6.00 -3.32 -11.72
CA LYS A 27 -5.62 -4.06 -12.92
C LYS A 27 -5.08 -3.12 -14.00
N LEU A 28 -3.98 -3.52 -14.61
CA LEU A 28 -3.49 -2.89 -15.82
C LEU A 28 -4.45 -3.19 -16.98
N SER A 29 -4.48 -2.31 -17.98
CA SER A 29 -5.12 -2.61 -19.25
C SER A 29 -4.46 -3.83 -19.91
N ASP A 30 -5.20 -4.54 -20.74
CA ASP A 30 -4.67 -5.72 -21.45
C ASP A 30 -3.41 -5.40 -22.25
N LEU A 31 -3.35 -4.20 -22.85
CA LEU A 31 -2.17 -3.75 -23.58
C LEU A 31 -0.95 -3.57 -22.66
N GLU A 32 -1.14 -2.95 -21.49
CA GLU A 32 -0.06 -2.76 -20.52
C GLU A 32 0.43 -4.09 -19.96
N GLN A 33 -0.47 -5.05 -19.72
CA GLN A 33 -0.09 -6.40 -19.30
C GLN A 33 0.76 -7.11 -20.35
N VAL A 34 0.37 -7.02 -21.62
CA VAL A 34 1.13 -7.60 -22.74
C VAL A 34 2.52 -6.97 -22.85
N LEU A 35 2.63 -5.65 -22.73
CA LEU A 35 3.91 -4.95 -22.79
C LEU A 35 4.83 -5.34 -21.63
N LEU A 36 4.30 -5.48 -20.41
CA LEU A 36 5.06 -5.94 -19.25
C LEU A 36 5.53 -7.39 -19.42
N TYR A 37 4.68 -8.26 -19.94
CA TYR A 37 5.04 -9.65 -20.25
C TYR A 37 6.14 -9.73 -21.30
N ALA A 38 6.05 -8.93 -22.37
CA ALA A 38 7.06 -8.88 -23.43
C ALA A 38 8.41 -8.34 -22.94
N ALA A 39 8.42 -7.46 -21.93
CA ALA A 39 9.63 -6.91 -21.34
C ALA A 39 10.32 -7.90 -20.37
N ASP A 40 9.57 -8.83 -19.78
CA ASP A 40 10.09 -9.82 -18.82
C ASP A 40 9.80 -11.25 -19.31
N LYS A 41 10.74 -11.78 -20.09
CA LYS A 41 10.64 -13.12 -20.70
C LYS A 41 10.68 -14.29 -19.69
N GLU A 42 11.05 -14.04 -18.44
CA GLU A 42 11.17 -15.06 -17.39
C GLU A 42 9.90 -15.21 -16.54
N LYS A 43 8.98 -14.27 -16.62
CA LYS A 43 7.71 -14.34 -15.90
C LYS A 43 6.61 -14.93 -16.75
N THR A 44 6.15 -16.12 -16.37
CA THR A 44 4.89 -16.64 -16.87
C THR A 44 3.74 -15.87 -16.20
N LEU A 45 2.86 -15.27 -16.99
CA LEU A 45 1.60 -14.70 -16.52
C LEU A 45 0.68 -15.84 -16.07
N ASP A 46 0.74 -16.22 -14.81
CA ASP A 46 -0.29 -17.04 -14.22
C ASP A 46 -1.35 -16.15 -13.52
N GLU A 47 -2.46 -16.75 -13.11
CA GLU A 47 -3.57 -16.02 -12.47
C GLU A 47 -3.13 -15.28 -11.20
N GLY A 48 -2.06 -15.70 -10.53
CA GLY A 48 -1.48 -15.04 -9.37
C GLY A 48 -0.83 -13.69 -9.69
N GLU A 49 -0.31 -13.52 -10.88
CA GLU A 49 0.39 -12.30 -11.29
C GLU A 49 -0.55 -11.14 -11.61
N GLN A 50 -1.83 -11.39 -11.87
CA GLN A 50 -2.81 -10.33 -12.02
C GLN A 50 -3.04 -9.52 -10.73
N GLN A 51 -2.55 -10.03 -9.60
CA GLN A 51 -2.65 -9.39 -8.28
C GLN A 51 -1.35 -8.71 -7.84
N TYR A 52 -0.35 -8.56 -8.69
CA TYR A 52 0.92 -7.94 -8.29
C TYR A 52 0.77 -6.48 -7.87
N ALA A 53 -0.33 -5.83 -8.23
CA ALA A 53 -0.66 -4.47 -7.81
C ALA A 53 -1.19 -4.38 -6.36
N VAL A 54 -1.35 -5.51 -5.67
CA VAL A 54 -1.79 -5.57 -4.28
C VAL A 54 -0.86 -6.48 -3.50
N THR A 55 -0.24 -5.95 -2.45
CA THR A 55 0.70 -6.68 -1.60
C THR A 55 0.36 -6.49 -0.13
N GLY A 56 0.28 -7.58 0.63
CA GLY A 56 0.17 -7.55 2.09
C GLY A 56 1.55 -7.64 2.77
N ILE A 57 1.77 -6.83 3.79
CA ILE A 57 2.96 -6.86 4.65
C ILE A 57 2.50 -7.17 6.07
N GLY A 58 2.95 -8.27 6.64
CA GLY A 58 2.46 -8.76 7.93
C GLY A 58 1.01 -9.25 7.92
N CYS A 59 0.40 -9.34 6.74
CA CYS A 59 -0.94 -9.85 6.49
C CYS A 59 -1.02 -10.36 5.06
N ARG A 60 -2.06 -11.15 4.77
CA ARG A 60 -2.38 -11.54 3.38
C ARG A 60 -3.25 -10.48 2.73
N ALA A 61 -3.03 -10.21 1.46
CA ALA A 61 -3.82 -9.24 0.71
C ALA A 61 -5.33 -9.59 0.74
N GLU A 62 -5.66 -10.89 0.58
CA GLU A 62 -7.04 -11.37 0.48
C GLU A 62 -7.83 -11.24 1.80
N SER A 63 -7.16 -11.21 2.94
CA SER A 63 -7.76 -11.18 4.27
C SER A 63 -7.24 -10.05 5.17
N ALA A 64 -6.63 -9.02 4.57
CA ALA A 64 -5.97 -7.94 5.30
C ALA A 64 -6.87 -7.26 6.33
N ALA A 65 -8.08 -6.89 5.97
CA ALA A 65 -9.02 -6.23 6.88
C ALA A 65 -9.36 -7.11 8.09
N ARG A 66 -9.61 -8.39 7.86
CA ARG A 66 -9.92 -9.36 8.92
C ARG A 66 -8.72 -9.60 9.83
N GLU A 67 -7.53 -9.73 9.27
CA GLU A 67 -6.30 -9.92 10.04
C GLU A 67 -5.96 -8.68 10.87
N MET A 68 -6.12 -7.47 10.31
CA MET A 68 -5.93 -6.22 11.05
C MET A 68 -6.92 -6.08 12.21
N ALA A 69 -8.20 -6.38 11.96
CA ALA A 69 -9.23 -6.37 12.99
C ALA A 69 -8.94 -7.39 14.12
N ALA A 70 -8.42 -8.57 13.76
CA ALA A 70 -8.04 -9.59 14.74
C ALA A 70 -6.92 -9.12 15.67
N VAL A 71 -5.88 -8.45 15.13
CA VAL A 71 -4.81 -7.86 15.93
C VAL A 71 -5.36 -6.79 16.86
N GLN A 72 -6.24 -5.92 16.38
CA GLN A 72 -6.86 -4.86 17.19
C GLN A 72 -7.68 -5.44 18.35
N ARG A 73 -8.46 -6.49 18.09
CA ARG A 73 -9.24 -7.18 19.15
C ARG A 73 -8.34 -7.86 20.16
N ARG A 74 -7.27 -8.51 19.70
CA ARG A 74 -6.31 -9.17 20.58
C ARG A 74 -5.74 -8.24 21.66
N PHE A 75 -5.48 -6.99 21.29
CA PHE A 75 -4.92 -5.99 22.19
C PHE A 75 -5.97 -5.04 22.81
N GLY A 76 -7.26 -5.27 22.56
CA GLY A 76 -8.33 -4.40 23.07
C GLY A 76 -8.30 -2.98 22.48
N LYS A 77 -7.86 -2.84 21.22
CA LYS A 77 -7.65 -1.55 20.54
C LYS A 77 -8.56 -1.39 19.30
N ALA A 78 -9.74 -1.99 19.30
CA ALA A 78 -10.67 -1.96 18.17
C ALA A 78 -11.44 -0.64 18.00
N GLY A 79 -11.33 0.30 18.93
CA GLY A 79 -11.99 1.61 18.88
C GLY A 79 -11.10 2.72 18.33
N GLY A 80 -11.69 3.88 18.10
CA GLY A 80 -10.97 5.08 17.64
C GLY A 80 -10.46 4.95 16.21
N ASN A 81 -9.18 5.22 15.98
CA ASN A 81 -8.54 5.07 14.68
C ASN A 81 -8.36 3.58 14.36
N VAL A 82 -9.08 3.08 13.37
CA VAL A 82 -9.04 1.66 12.95
C VAL A 82 -8.04 1.40 11.83
N ALA A 83 -7.64 2.44 11.12
CA ALA A 83 -6.62 2.37 10.07
C ALA A 83 -6.03 3.77 9.82
N TYR A 84 -4.87 3.80 9.19
CA TYR A 84 -4.39 4.96 8.45
C TYR A 84 -4.45 4.66 6.97
N HIS A 85 -4.99 5.59 6.22
CA HIS A 85 -4.95 5.57 4.76
C HIS A 85 -3.89 6.57 4.31
N ALA A 86 -2.94 6.11 3.52
CA ALA A 86 -1.92 6.96 2.93
C ALA A 86 -1.86 6.76 1.43
N TYR A 87 -1.34 7.73 0.71
CA TYR A 87 -1.02 7.56 -0.70
C TYR A 87 0.32 8.18 -1.07
N GLN A 88 0.86 7.67 -2.17
CA GLN A 88 2.08 8.12 -2.82
C GLN A 88 1.79 8.19 -4.32
N SER A 89 1.76 9.37 -4.90
CA SER A 89 1.36 9.60 -6.30
C SER A 89 2.52 10.13 -7.12
N PHE A 90 2.69 9.56 -8.31
CA PHE A 90 3.74 9.91 -9.27
C PHE A 90 3.14 10.68 -10.45
N LYS A 91 3.94 11.57 -11.04
CA LYS A 91 3.55 12.25 -12.27
C LYS A 91 3.47 11.26 -13.43
N THR A 92 2.64 11.58 -14.40
CA THR A 92 2.52 10.79 -15.64
C THR A 92 3.89 10.58 -16.29
N GLY A 93 4.25 9.33 -16.52
CA GLY A 93 5.52 8.97 -17.16
C GLY A 93 6.75 8.99 -16.24
N GLU A 94 6.60 9.32 -14.96
CA GLU A 94 7.71 9.35 -13.98
C GLU A 94 8.19 7.94 -13.60
N VAL A 95 7.26 6.99 -13.54
CA VAL A 95 7.52 5.58 -13.20
C VAL A 95 6.69 4.66 -14.08
N THR A 96 7.17 3.43 -14.27
CA THR A 96 6.34 2.35 -14.83
C THR A 96 5.37 1.83 -13.75
N ALA A 97 4.37 1.06 -14.16
CA ALA A 97 3.42 0.44 -13.24
C ALA A 97 4.12 -0.48 -12.23
N GLU A 98 5.06 -1.29 -12.70
CA GLU A 98 5.84 -2.20 -11.86
C GLU A 98 6.73 -1.43 -10.87
N GLU A 99 7.42 -0.39 -11.33
CA GLU A 99 8.25 0.46 -10.46
C GLU A 99 7.41 1.17 -9.41
N CYS A 100 6.23 1.68 -9.78
CA CYS A 100 5.31 2.32 -8.85
C CYS A 100 4.95 1.38 -7.70
N HIS A 101 4.55 0.16 -8.01
CA HIS A 101 4.20 -0.83 -6.99
C HIS A 101 5.40 -1.23 -6.12
N ARG A 102 6.54 -1.50 -6.75
CA ARG A 102 7.79 -1.84 -6.05
C ARG A 102 8.22 -0.75 -5.07
N ILE A 103 8.19 0.50 -5.50
CA ILE A 103 8.51 1.66 -4.64
C ILE A 103 7.51 1.75 -3.47
N GLY A 104 6.23 1.52 -3.72
CA GLY A 104 5.21 1.50 -2.68
C GLY A 104 5.46 0.43 -1.63
N VAL A 105 5.72 -0.80 -2.06
CA VAL A 105 6.03 -1.92 -1.15
C VAL A 105 7.28 -1.64 -0.32
N GLU A 106 8.33 -1.11 -0.95
CA GLU A 106 9.56 -0.76 -0.25
C GLU A 106 9.33 0.37 0.77
N THR A 107 8.58 1.40 0.41
CA THR A 107 8.20 2.49 1.32
C THR A 107 7.47 1.94 2.55
N ALA A 108 6.47 1.10 2.35
CA ALA A 108 5.70 0.49 3.44
C ALA A 108 6.57 -0.39 4.34
N ARG A 109 7.44 -1.21 3.76
CA ARG A 109 8.34 -2.07 4.53
C ARG A 109 9.31 -1.29 5.39
N ARG A 110 9.92 -0.25 4.87
CA ARG A 110 10.89 0.58 5.61
C ARG A 110 10.23 1.40 6.73
N LEU A 111 8.99 1.87 6.51
CA LEU A 111 8.28 2.68 7.50
C LEU A 111 7.60 1.85 8.59
N TRP A 112 6.91 0.77 8.21
CA TRP A 112 5.97 0.08 9.10
C TRP A 112 6.16 -1.44 9.17
N GLY A 113 6.88 -2.02 8.21
CA GLY A 113 6.90 -3.46 7.99
C GLY A 113 7.47 -4.33 9.11
N ASN A 114 8.21 -3.74 10.07
CA ASN A 114 8.77 -4.49 11.19
C ASN A 114 7.76 -4.77 12.30
N ASP A 115 6.73 -3.93 12.45
CA ASP A 115 5.85 -3.95 13.61
C ASP A 115 4.37 -3.71 13.31
N ARG A 116 4.02 -3.34 12.09
CA ARG A 116 2.63 -3.09 11.67
C ARG A 116 2.28 -3.79 10.39
N GLN A 117 1.00 -4.19 10.31
CA GLN A 117 0.43 -4.75 9.09
C GLN A 117 0.11 -3.61 8.11
N VAL A 118 0.45 -3.80 6.85
CA VAL A 118 0.18 -2.83 5.79
C VAL A 118 -0.35 -3.55 4.56
N LEU A 119 -1.39 -2.99 3.94
CA LEU A 119 -1.81 -3.36 2.61
C LEU A 119 -1.34 -2.28 1.63
N VAL A 120 -0.64 -2.67 0.58
CA VAL A 120 -0.19 -1.77 -0.49
C VAL A 120 -0.98 -2.12 -1.75
N ALA A 121 -1.73 -1.16 -2.28
CA ALA A 121 -2.47 -1.30 -3.53
C ALA A 121 -2.11 -0.18 -4.49
N THR A 122 -1.71 -0.54 -5.70
CA THR A 122 -1.34 0.42 -6.73
C THR A 122 -2.49 0.59 -7.72
N HIS A 123 -2.89 1.84 -7.96
CA HIS A 123 -3.96 2.19 -8.88
C HIS A 123 -3.38 2.65 -10.22
N PHE A 124 -3.92 2.11 -11.31
CA PHE A 124 -3.50 2.35 -12.69
C PHE A 124 -4.60 2.96 -13.56
N ASN A 125 -5.77 3.20 -13.01
CA ASN A 125 -6.96 3.64 -13.75
C ASN A 125 -6.98 5.13 -14.13
N THR A 126 -5.95 5.86 -13.70
CA THR A 126 -5.77 7.27 -14.04
C THR A 126 -4.45 7.47 -14.78
N GLY A 127 -4.25 8.61 -15.42
CA GLY A 127 -3.00 8.92 -16.10
C GLY A 127 -1.78 9.04 -15.17
N THR A 128 -2.01 9.12 -13.88
CA THR A 128 -0.99 9.10 -12.83
C THR A 128 -1.07 7.80 -12.05
N TYR A 129 0.05 7.12 -11.87
CA TYR A 129 0.09 5.93 -11.02
C TYR A 129 0.27 6.33 -9.56
N HIS A 130 -0.45 5.66 -8.68
CA HIS A 130 -0.36 5.96 -7.26
C HIS A 130 -0.56 4.72 -6.40
N ASN A 131 0.19 4.67 -5.31
CA ASN A 131 0.07 3.66 -4.29
C ASN A 131 -0.89 4.13 -3.20
N HIS A 132 -1.76 3.24 -2.77
CA HIS A 132 -2.52 3.38 -1.53
C HIS A 132 -1.94 2.44 -0.48
N PHE A 133 -1.85 2.94 0.75
CA PHE A 133 -1.43 2.18 1.92
C PHE A 133 -2.57 2.14 2.92
N VAL A 134 -2.91 0.96 3.39
CA VAL A 134 -3.78 0.81 4.56
C VAL A 134 -2.93 0.24 5.69
N VAL A 135 -2.72 1.04 6.73
CA VAL A 135 -1.82 0.71 7.84
C VAL A 135 -2.64 0.40 9.07
N ASN A 136 -2.39 -0.76 9.70
CA ASN A 136 -2.93 -1.03 11.01
C ASN A 136 -2.23 -0.15 12.05
N PRO A 137 -2.97 0.72 12.77
CA PRO A 137 -2.35 1.57 13.77
C PRO A 137 -1.79 0.81 14.96
N VAL A 138 -2.25 -0.43 15.18
CA VAL A 138 -1.84 -1.26 16.31
C VAL A 138 -0.58 -2.03 15.98
N ASN A 139 0.47 -1.85 16.77
CA ASN A 139 1.69 -2.65 16.69
C ASN A 139 1.34 -4.12 16.97
N MET A 140 1.68 -5.01 16.03
CA MET A 140 1.28 -6.42 16.12
C MET A 140 2.03 -7.21 17.21
N TRP A 141 3.09 -6.65 17.78
CA TRP A 141 3.87 -7.27 18.85
C TRP A 141 3.55 -6.70 20.23
N THR A 142 3.38 -5.39 20.34
CA THR A 142 3.23 -4.67 21.62
C THR A 142 1.81 -4.20 21.87
N GLY A 143 0.96 -4.12 20.84
CA GLY A 143 -0.39 -3.52 20.94
C GLY A 143 -0.41 -2.01 21.03
N LYS A 144 0.74 -1.35 20.97
CA LYS A 144 0.82 0.11 21.03
C LYS A 144 0.28 0.74 19.75
N LYS A 145 -0.60 1.73 19.90
CA LYS A 145 -1.16 2.47 18.75
C LYS A 145 -0.22 3.54 18.22
N LEU A 146 -0.18 3.62 16.89
CA LEU A 146 0.41 4.76 16.19
C LEU A 146 -0.51 5.96 16.32
N GLU A 147 0.01 7.07 16.80
CA GLU A 147 -0.71 8.34 16.83
C GLU A 147 -0.32 9.19 15.61
N ALA A 148 -1.32 9.61 14.83
CA ALA A 148 -1.11 10.47 13.68
C ALA A 148 -0.82 11.90 14.13
N LYS A 149 0.45 12.17 14.32
CA LYS A 149 0.97 13.53 14.50
C LYS A 149 1.76 13.91 13.24
N TYR A 150 2.14 15.15 13.14
CA TYR A 150 2.98 15.67 12.04
C TYR A 150 4.20 14.79 11.74
N GLU A 151 4.76 14.14 12.75
CA GLU A 151 5.90 13.24 12.61
C GLU A 151 5.64 12.08 11.63
N VAL A 152 4.45 11.47 11.67
CA VAL A 152 4.10 10.36 10.76
C VAL A 152 4.03 10.85 9.31
N TYR A 153 3.45 12.01 9.10
CA TYR A 153 3.37 12.64 7.78
C TYR A 153 4.77 12.94 7.22
N TYR A 154 5.63 13.56 8.00
CA TYR A 154 7.00 13.88 7.55
C TYR A 154 7.84 12.62 7.32
N LYS A 155 7.71 11.61 8.16
CA LYS A 155 8.40 10.32 7.95
C LYS A 155 8.01 9.65 6.63
N LEU A 156 6.72 9.68 6.30
CA LEU A 156 6.23 9.15 5.02
C LEU A 156 6.84 9.91 3.84
N ARG A 157 6.80 11.23 3.90
CA ARG A 157 7.35 12.10 2.85
C ARG A 157 8.85 11.88 2.68
N ASP A 158 9.61 11.95 3.76
CA ASP A 158 11.07 11.80 3.72
C ASP A 158 11.48 10.42 3.22
N MET A 159 10.79 9.36 3.64
CA MET A 159 11.07 8.01 3.19
C MET A 159 10.75 7.85 1.71
N SER A 160 9.60 8.36 1.27
CA SER A 160 9.21 8.36 -0.15
C SER A 160 10.25 9.09 -1.02
N ASP A 161 10.67 10.29 -0.60
CA ASP A 161 11.67 11.06 -1.33
C ASP A 161 13.03 10.35 -1.39
N ARG A 162 13.44 9.71 -0.30
CA ARG A 162 14.67 8.93 -0.25
C ARG A 162 14.63 7.77 -1.22
N ILE A 163 13.57 6.96 -1.19
CA ILE A 163 13.42 5.80 -2.08
C ILE A 163 13.36 6.24 -3.53
N CYS A 164 12.61 7.30 -3.85
CA CYS A 164 12.56 7.83 -5.21
C CYS A 164 13.95 8.24 -5.72
N LYS A 165 14.78 8.85 -4.87
CA LYS A 165 16.17 9.20 -5.23
C LYS A 165 17.06 7.98 -5.43
N GLU A 166 16.87 6.92 -4.64
CA GLU A 166 17.62 5.66 -4.77
C GLU A 166 17.26 4.92 -6.08
N HIS A 167 16.04 5.07 -6.57
CA HIS A 167 15.59 4.46 -7.83
C HIS A 167 15.84 5.34 -9.08
N GLY A 168 16.28 6.55 -8.89
CA GLY A 168 16.50 7.52 -9.98
C GLY A 168 15.23 8.26 -10.35
#